data_8d8b93a3fc49f5b445e3c6390d6b32b7
#
_entry.id   8d8b93a3fc49f5b445e3c6390d6b32b7
#
_cell.length_a   1.000
_cell.length_b   1.000
_cell.length_c   1.000
_cell.angle_alpha   90.00
_cell.angle_beta   90.00
_cell.angle_gamma   90.00
#
_symmetry.space_group_name_H-M   'P 1'
#
loop_
_entity.id
_entity.type
_entity.pdbx_description
1 polymer ?
#
loop_
_entity_poly.entity_id
_entity_poly.type
_entity_poly.pdbx_seq_one_letter_code
_entity_poly.pdbx_strand_id
1 'polypeptide(L)'
;MEAGAKALNGIELDQYLAGSNPNPSAAGAYPIATLTWVLAYAEGNGAKAEVVRKVFNYMLDDSTQERAAALGFVPLRGSILEKSRSALAGIQP
;
A
#
# COMPACT_ATOMS: atom_id res chain seq x y z
N MET A 1 -15.54 4.27 2.47
CA MET A 1 -14.12 4.68 2.45
C MET A 1 -13.52 4.77 3.85
N GLU A 2 -14.12 5.54 4.72
CA GLU A 2 -13.62 5.71 6.09
C GLU A 2 -13.56 4.38 6.87
N ALA A 3 -14.60 3.57 6.78
CA ALA A 3 -14.64 2.27 7.44
C ALA A 3 -13.55 1.31 6.91
N GLY A 4 -13.31 1.35 5.61
CA GLY A 4 -12.22 0.58 5.00
C GLY A 4 -10.85 1.08 5.44
N ALA A 5 -10.66 2.39 5.50
CA ALA A 5 -9.41 2.98 5.97
C ALA A 5 -9.11 2.59 7.43
N LYS A 6 -10.12 2.58 8.29
CA LYS A 6 -9.98 2.14 9.67
C LYS A 6 -9.56 0.66 9.76
N ALA A 7 -10.13 -0.18 8.90
CA ALA A 7 -9.74 -1.59 8.83
C ALA A 7 -8.29 -1.75 8.38
N LEU A 8 -7.88 -1.02 7.34
CA LEU A 8 -6.52 -1.09 6.81
C LEU A 8 -5.47 -0.57 7.79
N ASN A 9 -5.78 0.49 8.52
CA ASN A 9 -4.86 1.06 9.51
C ASN A 9 -4.55 0.11 10.67
N GLY A 10 -5.41 -0.87 10.91
CA GLY A 10 -5.20 -1.89 11.93
C GLY A 10 -4.35 -3.07 11.46
N ILE A 11 -3.98 -3.12 10.18
CA ILE A 11 -3.16 -4.21 9.65
C ILE A 11 -1.69 -3.98 9.99
N GLU A 12 -1.06 -4.97 10.62
CA GLU A 12 0.38 -4.99 10.83
C GLU A 12 1.04 -5.72 9.66
N LEU A 13 1.96 -5.04 8.99
CA LEU A 13 2.68 -5.60 7.86
C LEU A 13 4.04 -6.12 8.30
N ASP A 14 4.41 -7.30 7.80
CA ASP A 14 5.75 -7.86 8.02
C ASP A 14 6.78 -7.20 7.07
N GLN A 15 8.02 -7.72 7.05
CA GLN A 15 9.08 -7.18 6.20
C GLN A 15 8.78 -7.28 4.71
N TYR A 16 7.85 -8.14 4.31
CA TYR A 16 7.41 -8.33 2.92
C TYR A 16 6.09 -7.61 2.64
N LEU A 17 5.64 -6.73 3.53
CA LEU A 17 4.38 -6.00 3.46
C LEU A 17 3.15 -6.91 3.49
N ALA A 18 3.29 -8.14 3.96
CA ALA A 18 2.18 -9.06 4.12
C ALA A 18 1.50 -8.85 5.47
N GLY A 19 0.20 -8.90 5.47
CA GLY A 19 -0.58 -8.78 6.69
C GLY A 19 -2.07 -8.81 6.40
N SER A 20 -2.86 -9.11 7.40
CA SER A 20 -4.31 -9.07 7.30
C SER A 20 -4.90 -8.76 8.68
N ASN A 21 -6.11 -8.27 8.68
CA ASN A 21 -6.83 -7.95 9.92
C ASN A 21 -8.33 -8.21 9.73
N PRO A 22 -8.73 -9.50 9.65
CA PRO A 22 -10.14 -9.82 9.56
C PRO A 22 -10.86 -9.45 10.86
N ASN A 23 -12.08 -8.93 10.73
CA ASN A 23 -12.87 -8.44 11.86
C ASN A 23 -12.08 -7.49 12.78
N PRO A 24 -11.59 -6.35 12.26
CA PRO A 24 -10.80 -5.42 13.06
C PRO A 24 -11.56 -4.92 14.28
N SER A 25 -10.84 -4.73 15.39
CA SER A 25 -11.43 -4.26 16.64
C SER A 25 -11.68 -2.75 16.67
N ALA A 26 -11.15 -2.00 15.71
CA ALA A 26 -11.35 -0.55 15.66
C ALA A 26 -12.83 -0.21 15.46
N ALA A 27 -13.35 0.72 16.26
CA ALA A 27 -14.73 1.14 16.15
C ALA A 27 -15.04 1.73 14.77
N GLY A 28 -16.10 1.25 14.14
CA GLY A 28 -16.51 1.71 12.82
C GLY A 28 -15.69 1.17 11.66
N ALA A 29 -14.77 0.24 11.90
CA ALA A 29 -13.99 -0.39 10.83
C ALA A 29 -14.86 -1.37 10.05
N TYR A 30 -14.59 -1.47 8.73
CA TYR A 30 -15.26 -2.44 7.87
C TYR A 30 -14.77 -3.85 8.23
N PRO A 31 -15.67 -4.84 8.42
CA PRO A 31 -15.29 -6.18 8.90
C PRO A 31 -14.38 -6.96 7.96
N ILE A 32 -14.49 -6.73 6.66
CA ILE A 32 -13.73 -7.45 5.65
C ILE A 32 -13.05 -6.44 4.73
N ALA A 33 -11.74 -6.30 4.87
CA ALA A 33 -10.93 -5.50 4.01
C ALA A 33 -9.64 -6.25 3.72
N THR A 34 -9.11 -6.09 2.53
CA THR A 34 -7.86 -6.73 2.12
C THR A 34 -7.02 -5.79 1.28
N LEU A 35 -5.75 -6.13 1.16
CA LEU A 35 -4.81 -5.42 0.30
C LEU A 35 -4.56 -6.24 -0.96
N THR A 36 -4.23 -5.53 -2.04
CA THR A 36 -3.65 -6.13 -3.23
C THR A 36 -2.17 -5.77 -3.25
N TRP A 37 -1.32 -6.75 -3.54
CA TRP A 37 0.13 -6.57 -3.51
C TRP A 37 0.69 -6.55 -4.91
N VAL A 38 1.69 -5.69 -5.13
CA VAL A 38 2.52 -5.69 -6.33
C VAL A 38 3.85 -6.35 -5.97
N LEU A 39 4.27 -7.31 -6.79
CA LEU A 39 5.54 -8.00 -6.59
C LEU A 39 6.61 -7.37 -7.46
N ALA A 40 7.75 -7.07 -6.86
CA ALA A 40 8.90 -6.53 -7.56
C ALA A 40 10.17 -7.12 -6.94
N TYR A 41 11.24 -7.22 -7.76
CA TYR A 41 12.53 -7.66 -7.24
C TYR A 41 13.15 -6.56 -6.39
N ALA A 42 13.72 -6.96 -5.24
CA ALA A 42 14.45 -6.03 -4.39
C ALA A 42 15.75 -5.57 -5.06
N GLU A 43 16.37 -6.44 -5.85
CA GLU A 43 17.58 -6.15 -6.58
C GLU A 43 17.62 -6.98 -7.88
N GLY A 44 18.59 -6.72 -8.74
CA GLY A 44 18.67 -7.44 -10.02
C GLY A 44 17.83 -6.82 -11.12
N ASN A 45 17.31 -5.59 -10.90
CA ASN A 45 16.48 -4.90 -11.89
C ASN A 45 17.29 -4.22 -13.00
N GLY A 46 18.60 -4.04 -12.81
CA GLY A 46 19.46 -3.36 -13.77
C GLY A 46 18.98 -1.94 -14.05
N ALA A 47 19.01 -1.54 -15.32
CA ALA A 47 18.56 -0.20 -15.73
C ALA A 47 17.07 0.04 -15.52
N LYS A 48 16.29 -1.00 -15.30
CA LYS A 48 14.84 -0.88 -15.08
C LYS A 48 14.47 -0.42 -13.68
N ALA A 49 15.41 -0.47 -12.72
CA ALA A 49 15.13 -0.10 -11.32
C ALA A 49 14.53 1.30 -11.20
N GLU A 50 15.08 2.26 -11.91
CA GLU A 50 14.58 3.64 -11.87
C GLU A 50 13.16 3.75 -12.42
N VAL A 51 12.87 3.07 -13.52
CA VAL A 51 11.54 3.06 -14.12
C VAL A 51 10.52 2.42 -13.17
N VAL A 52 10.87 1.30 -12.57
CA VAL A 52 10.02 0.60 -11.60
C VAL A 52 9.70 1.53 -10.44
N ARG A 53 10.70 2.19 -9.87
CA ARG A 53 10.48 3.14 -8.78
C ARG A 53 9.57 4.30 -9.18
N LYS A 54 9.78 4.86 -10.37
CA LYS A 54 8.95 5.97 -10.87
C LYS A 54 7.47 5.56 -11.01
N VAL A 55 7.21 4.40 -11.60
CA VAL A 55 5.84 3.91 -11.78
C VAL A 55 5.16 3.70 -10.44
N PHE A 56 5.81 3.03 -9.51
CA PHE A 56 5.21 2.73 -8.22
C PHE A 56 5.11 3.98 -7.33
N ASN A 57 6.06 4.91 -7.42
CA ASN A 57 5.93 6.20 -6.74
C ASN A 57 4.72 6.99 -7.24
N TYR A 58 4.45 6.94 -8.53
CA TYR A 58 3.24 7.54 -9.09
C TYR A 58 1.98 6.90 -8.51
N MET A 59 1.96 5.57 -8.39
CA MET A 59 0.83 4.85 -7.80
C MET A 59 0.60 5.24 -6.34
N LEU A 60 1.67 5.50 -5.58
CA LEU A 60 1.59 5.86 -4.17
C LEU A 60 1.47 7.37 -3.93
N ASP A 61 1.47 8.17 -5.00
CA ASP A 61 1.31 9.62 -4.89
C ASP A 61 -0.07 9.98 -4.37
N ASP A 62 -0.16 11.06 -3.60
CA ASP A 62 -1.42 11.48 -2.97
C ASP A 62 -2.54 11.71 -3.98
N SER A 63 -2.22 12.34 -5.11
CA SER A 63 -3.21 12.59 -6.17
C SER A 63 -3.74 11.30 -6.78
N THR A 64 -2.87 10.29 -6.95
CA THR A 64 -3.26 8.98 -7.47
C THR A 64 -4.16 8.26 -6.46
N GLN A 65 -3.83 8.33 -5.19
CA GLN A 65 -4.64 7.72 -4.13
C GLN A 65 -6.03 8.38 -4.03
N GLU A 66 -6.12 9.68 -4.24
CA GLU A 66 -7.41 10.37 -4.30
C GLU A 66 -8.25 9.91 -5.49
N ARG A 67 -7.63 9.66 -6.64
CA ARG A 67 -8.32 9.09 -7.80
C ARG A 67 -8.82 7.67 -7.53
N ALA A 68 -8.06 6.89 -6.79
CA ALA A 68 -8.50 5.56 -6.39
C ALA A 68 -9.79 5.62 -5.57
N ALA A 69 -9.91 6.58 -4.68
CA ALA A 69 -11.13 6.82 -3.91
C ALA A 69 -12.33 7.10 -4.82
N ALA A 70 -12.15 7.90 -5.86
CA ALA A 70 -13.20 8.21 -6.83
C ALA A 70 -13.64 6.97 -7.62
N LEU A 71 -12.76 5.96 -7.75
CA LEU A 71 -13.06 4.70 -8.44
C LEU A 71 -13.61 3.62 -7.51
N GLY A 72 -13.86 3.93 -6.25
CA GLY A 72 -14.42 2.99 -5.28
C GLY A 72 -13.42 2.18 -4.47
N PHE A 73 -12.11 2.47 -4.61
CA PHE A 73 -11.07 1.84 -3.81
C PHE A 73 -10.75 2.69 -2.59
N VAL A 74 -10.31 2.02 -1.53
CA VAL A 74 -9.84 2.72 -0.33
C VAL A 74 -8.43 3.23 -0.57
N PRO A 75 -8.18 4.55 -0.49
CA PRO A 75 -6.82 5.06 -0.67
C PRO A 75 -5.92 4.63 0.50
N LEU A 76 -4.66 4.37 0.17
CA LEU A 76 -3.65 4.06 1.19
C LEU A 76 -3.31 5.33 1.98
N ARG A 77 -3.25 5.22 3.29
CA ARG A 77 -2.92 6.32 4.20
C ARG A 77 -2.12 5.80 5.39
N GLY A 78 -1.47 6.70 6.09
CA GLY A 78 -0.81 6.41 7.36
C GLY A 78 0.35 5.42 7.23
N SER A 79 0.46 4.51 8.17
CA SER A 79 1.60 3.59 8.26
C SER A 79 1.75 2.66 7.07
N ILE A 80 0.64 2.22 6.48
CA ILE A 80 0.69 1.35 5.29
C ILE A 80 1.33 2.09 4.13
N LEU A 81 0.93 3.34 3.90
CA LEU A 81 1.51 4.17 2.84
C LEU A 81 2.99 4.42 3.07
N GLU A 82 3.38 4.74 4.30
CA GLU A 82 4.79 4.98 4.65
C GLU A 82 5.64 3.73 4.48
N LYS A 83 5.16 2.57 4.92
CA LYS A 83 5.86 1.30 4.73
C LYS A 83 6.02 0.94 3.27
N SER A 84 4.99 1.19 2.46
CA SER A 84 5.03 0.96 1.03
C SER A 84 6.07 1.85 0.35
N ARG A 85 6.11 3.12 0.72
CA ARG A 85 7.12 4.07 0.20
C ARG A 85 8.54 3.67 0.61
N SER A 86 8.72 3.22 1.85
CA SER A 86 10.03 2.75 2.33
C SER A 86 10.50 1.51 1.59
N ALA A 87 9.61 0.55 1.37
CA ALA A 87 9.94 -0.66 0.62
C ALA A 87 10.30 -0.34 -0.82
N LEU A 88 9.59 0.61 -1.43
CA LEU A 88 9.87 1.06 -2.80
C LEU A 88 11.23 1.72 -2.92
N ALA A 89 11.62 2.53 -1.95
CA ALA A 89 12.93 3.17 -1.92
C ALA A 89 14.08 2.16 -1.83
N GLY A 90 13.81 0.95 -1.34
CA GLY A 90 14.79 -0.13 -1.23
C GLY A 90 15.01 -0.92 -2.51
N ILE A 91 14.27 -0.65 -3.58
CA ILE A 91 14.47 -1.34 -4.88
C ILE A 91 15.78 -0.89 -5.50
N GLN A 92 16.63 -1.88 -5.85
CA GLN A 92 17.97 -1.66 -6.37
C GLN A 92 18.09 -2.14 -7.83
N PRO A 93 19.09 -1.64 -8.57
CA PRO A 93 19.42 -2.11 -9.92
C PRO A 93 19.72 -3.61 -10.03
#